data_9309e674dfb130f07073caf0b6fd07bf
#
_entry.id   9309e674dfb130f07073caf0b6fd07bf
#
_cell.length_a   1.000
_cell.length_b   1.000
_cell.length_c   1.000
_cell.angle_alpha   90.00
_cell.angle_beta   90.00
_cell.angle_gamma   90.00
#
_symmetry.space_group_name_H-M   'P 1'
#
loop_
_entity.id
_entity.type
_entity.pdbx_description
1 polymer ?
#
loop_
_entity_poly.entity_id
_entity_poly.type
_entity_poly.pdbx_seq_one_letter_code
_entity_poly.pdbx_strand_id
1 'polypeptide(L)'
;MVFLNLYALTVTLSGAWGTYKVCTIPDQFKPPKETQMRQKVIVANSDQDYSCAAWIDTKGDLYVGNFGGTGLNGTHEVSCVMCWCTK
;
A
#
# COMPACT_ATOMS: atom_id res chain seq x y z
N MET A 1 -7.54 17.73 1.33
CA MET A 1 -7.00 16.53 0.63
C MET A 1 -5.66 16.14 1.24
N VAL A 2 -5.45 14.85 1.41
CA VAL A 2 -4.20 14.30 1.95
C VAL A 2 -3.41 13.66 0.82
N PHE A 3 -2.12 13.96 0.76
CA PHE A 3 -1.18 13.27 -0.13
C PHE A 3 -0.21 12.48 0.73
N LEU A 4 -0.01 11.22 0.37
CA LEU A 4 0.95 10.35 1.05
C LEU A 4 1.93 9.81 0.01
N ASN A 5 3.20 10.13 0.20
CA ASN A 5 4.25 9.62 -0.66
C ASN A 5 5.00 8.50 0.04
N LEU A 6 4.88 7.29 -0.49
CA LEU A 6 5.65 6.14 -0.03
C LEU A 6 6.82 5.94 -0.98
N TYR A 7 8.02 6.22 -0.51
CA TYR A 7 9.23 6.13 -1.33
C TYR A 7 10.18 5.08 -0.74
N ALA A 8 10.53 4.09 -1.55
CA ALA A 8 11.48 3.05 -1.19
C ALA A 8 11.13 2.38 0.16
N LEU A 9 9.84 2.14 0.36
CA LEU A 9 9.35 1.50 1.58
C LEU A 9 9.69 0.02 1.57
N THR A 10 10.36 -0.45 2.62
CA THR A 10 10.69 -1.86 2.76
C THR A 10 9.48 -2.63 3.29
N VAL A 11 9.00 -3.59 2.51
CA VAL A 11 7.89 -4.47 2.90
C VAL A 11 8.30 -5.92 2.75
N THR A 12 7.71 -6.79 3.58
CA THR A 12 7.90 -8.23 3.49
C THR A 12 6.55 -8.88 3.26
N LEU A 13 6.41 -9.58 2.15
CA LEU A 13 5.16 -10.24 1.76
C LEU A 13 5.42 -11.72 1.52
N SER A 14 4.42 -12.54 1.76
CA SER A 14 4.53 -13.99 1.54
C SER A 14 3.26 -14.53 0.90
N GLY A 15 3.42 -15.13 -0.28
CA GLY A 15 2.36 -15.81 -0.98
C GLY A 15 1.31 -14.90 -1.58
N ALA A 16 0.34 -15.53 -2.25
CA ALA A 16 -0.83 -14.84 -2.76
C ALA A 16 -1.61 -14.23 -1.60
N TRP A 17 -2.14 -13.02 -1.78
CA TRP A 17 -2.94 -12.31 -0.76
C TRP A 17 -2.18 -11.92 0.51
N GLY A 18 -0.86 -12.07 0.56
CA GLY A 18 -0.06 -11.61 1.68
C GLY A 18 -0.23 -10.11 1.90
N THR A 19 -0.28 -9.69 3.18
CA THR A 19 -0.52 -8.29 3.56
C THR A 19 0.53 -7.84 4.55
N TYR A 20 1.00 -6.61 4.39
CA TYR A 20 1.96 -5.97 5.28
C TYR A 20 1.39 -4.64 5.77
N LYS A 21 1.21 -4.50 7.09
CA LYS A 21 0.78 -3.24 7.67
C LYS A 21 1.97 -2.29 7.77
N VAL A 22 1.87 -1.14 7.14
CA VAL A 22 2.95 -0.15 7.09
C VAL A 22 2.96 0.72 8.33
N CYS A 23 1.83 1.35 8.63
CA CYS A 23 1.72 2.30 9.75
C CYS A 23 0.25 2.65 9.98
N THR A 24 0.02 3.42 11.04
CA THR A 24 -1.27 4.06 11.31
C THR A 24 -1.06 5.57 11.22
N ILE A 25 -1.83 6.23 10.37
CA ILE A 25 -1.73 7.69 10.21
C ILE A 25 -2.52 8.42 11.31
N PRO A 26 -2.18 9.70 11.59
CA PRO A 26 -2.90 10.48 12.59
C PRO A 26 -4.39 10.63 12.25
N ASP A 27 -5.23 10.73 13.28
CA ASP A 27 -6.69 10.81 13.16
C ASP A 27 -7.16 11.89 12.20
N GLN A 28 -6.51 13.03 12.22
CA GLN A 28 -6.90 14.19 11.40
C GLN A 28 -6.76 13.94 9.90
N PHE A 29 -6.02 12.92 9.51
CA PHE A 29 -5.76 12.59 8.10
C PHE A 29 -6.48 11.34 7.63
N LYS A 30 -7.27 10.69 8.48
CA LYS A 30 -7.98 9.46 8.13
C LYS A 30 -9.05 9.71 7.07
N PRO A 31 -9.25 8.77 6.13
CA PRO A 31 -10.39 8.86 5.22
C PRO A 31 -11.70 8.64 5.97
N PRO A 32 -12.80 9.32 5.60
CA PRO A 32 -14.08 9.17 6.28
C PRO A 32 -14.78 7.86 5.95
N LYS A 33 -14.42 7.27 4.85
CA LYS A 33 -14.93 5.95 4.44
C LYS A 33 -13.75 5.08 4.08
N GLU A 34 -13.93 3.77 4.19
CA GLU A 34 -12.92 2.85 3.72
C GLU A 34 -12.69 3.13 2.24
N THR A 35 -11.71 3.94 2.00
CA THR A 35 -11.30 4.26 0.65
C THR A 35 -10.45 3.10 0.19
N GLN A 36 -11.06 2.17 -0.50
CA GLN A 36 -10.30 1.15 -1.20
C GLN A 36 -9.59 1.79 -2.39
N MET A 37 -8.79 2.78 -2.10
CA MET A 37 -7.90 3.31 -3.11
C MET A 37 -6.73 2.35 -3.23
N ARG A 38 -6.93 1.38 -4.09
CA ARG A 38 -5.88 0.43 -4.43
C ARG A 38 -4.96 1.08 -5.43
N GLN A 39 -3.86 1.59 -4.92
CA GLN A 39 -2.84 2.18 -5.76
C GLN A 39 -1.78 1.13 -6.05
N LYS A 40 -1.50 0.92 -7.33
CA LYS A 40 -0.44 0.01 -7.74
C LYS A 40 0.90 0.53 -7.22
N VAL A 41 1.73 -0.37 -6.70
CA VAL A 41 3.07 0.00 -6.22
C VAL A 41 4.13 -0.36 -7.25
N ILE A 42 5.21 0.43 -7.27
CA ILE A 42 6.37 0.18 -8.10
C ILE A 42 7.41 -0.54 -7.25
N VAL A 43 7.90 -1.66 -7.75
CA VAL A 43 8.92 -2.45 -7.04
C VAL A 43 10.30 -2.06 -7.58
N ALA A 44 11.21 -1.69 -6.68
CA ALA A 44 12.55 -1.27 -7.05
C ALA A 44 13.33 -2.42 -7.72
N ASN A 45 14.08 -2.06 -8.76
CA ASN A 45 14.97 -3.00 -9.48
C ASN A 45 14.25 -4.20 -10.09
N SER A 46 12.98 -4.03 -10.45
CA SER A 46 12.20 -5.11 -11.06
C SER A 46 11.56 -4.64 -12.36
N ASP A 47 11.67 -5.46 -13.39
CA ASP A 47 10.98 -5.28 -14.67
C ASP A 47 9.62 -5.99 -14.68
N GLN A 48 9.34 -6.78 -13.65
CA GLN A 48 8.11 -7.55 -13.58
C GLN A 48 6.95 -6.70 -13.07
N ASP A 49 5.76 -7.00 -13.58
CA ASP A 49 4.53 -6.38 -13.14
C ASP A 49 3.89 -7.25 -12.06
N TYR A 50 4.04 -6.84 -10.81
CA TYR A 50 3.48 -7.57 -9.67
C TYR A 50 2.08 -7.07 -9.34
N SER A 51 1.19 -8.00 -8.97
CA SER A 51 -0.16 -7.65 -8.51
C SER A 51 -0.11 -7.20 -7.05
N CYS A 52 0.53 -6.07 -6.81
CA CYS A 52 0.76 -5.53 -5.47
C CYS A 52 0.22 -4.11 -5.41
N ALA A 53 -0.50 -3.78 -4.33
CA ALA A 53 -1.12 -2.48 -4.17
C ALA A 53 -1.06 -1.99 -2.74
N ALA A 54 -1.28 -0.69 -2.57
CA ALA A 54 -1.41 -0.07 -1.26
C ALA A 54 -2.84 0.41 -1.06
N TRP A 55 -3.34 0.33 0.17
CA TRP A 55 -4.67 0.86 0.53
C TRP A 55 -4.68 1.32 1.98
N ILE A 56 -5.69 2.11 2.33
CA ILE A 56 -5.87 2.63 3.69
C ILE A 56 -7.32 2.42 4.12
N ASP A 57 -7.52 2.08 5.39
CA ASP A 57 -8.85 1.91 5.96
C ASP A 57 -9.28 3.12 6.78
N THR A 58 -10.52 3.07 7.32
CA THR A 58 -11.09 4.17 8.11
C THR A 58 -10.44 4.35 9.47
N LYS A 59 -9.66 3.38 9.92
CA LYS A 59 -8.89 3.48 11.16
C LYS A 59 -7.56 4.19 10.92
N GLY A 60 -7.25 4.47 9.66
CA GLY A 60 -5.98 5.07 9.27
C GLY A 60 -4.85 4.05 9.11
N ASP A 61 -5.17 2.76 9.12
CA ASP A 61 -4.17 1.71 8.92
C ASP A 61 -3.84 1.60 7.43
N LEU A 62 -2.55 1.73 7.13
CA LEU A 62 -2.04 1.67 5.77
C LEU A 62 -1.41 0.31 5.53
N TYR A 63 -1.78 -0.31 4.43
CA TYR A 63 -1.32 -1.65 4.06
C TYR A 63 -0.73 -1.68 2.67
N VAL A 64 0.20 -2.60 2.46
CA VAL A 64 0.66 -3.03 1.15
C VAL A 64 0.42 -4.53 1.07
N GLY A 65 -0.08 -5.02 -0.04
CA GLY A 65 -0.38 -6.44 -0.16
C GLY A 65 -0.48 -6.94 -1.59
N ASN A 66 -0.41 -8.27 -1.71
CA ASN A 66 -0.57 -8.98 -2.96
C ASN A 66 -2.04 -9.26 -3.23
N PHE A 67 -2.45 -9.18 -4.50
CA PHE A 67 -3.79 -9.56 -4.94
C PHE A 67 -3.70 -10.79 -5.85
N GLY A 68 -3.69 -11.96 -5.25
CA GLY A 68 -3.72 -13.22 -5.96
C GLY A 68 -2.52 -13.44 -6.88
N GLY A 69 -2.60 -14.45 -7.70
CA GLY A 69 -1.66 -14.70 -8.79
C GLY A 69 -0.19 -14.72 -8.43
N THR A 70 0.59 -14.09 -9.27
CA THR A 70 2.03 -13.91 -9.08
C THR A 70 2.28 -12.67 -8.23
N GLY A 71 2.21 -12.83 -6.91
CA GLY A 71 2.52 -11.76 -5.99
C GLY A 71 4.00 -11.64 -5.69
N LEU A 72 4.33 -10.59 -4.99
CA LEU A 72 5.67 -10.34 -4.51
C LEU A 72 5.95 -11.25 -3.31
N ASN A 73 7.08 -11.93 -3.29
CA ASN A 73 7.53 -12.73 -2.15
C ASN A 73 8.83 -12.19 -1.59
N GLY A 74 8.96 -12.22 -0.26
CA GLY A 74 10.18 -11.78 0.41
C GLY A 74 10.16 -10.29 0.73
N THR A 75 11.34 -9.74 0.95
CA THR A 75 11.53 -8.34 1.34
C THR A 75 11.92 -7.52 0.11
N HIS A 76 11.14 -6.47 -0.17
CA HIS A 76 11.37 -5.61 -1.33
C HIS A 76 11.11 -4.16 -0.97
N GLU A 77 11.69 -3.26 -1.75
CA GLU A 77 11.38 -1.84 -1.66
C GLU A 77 10.28 -1.50 -2.66
N VAL A 78 9.23 -0.85 -2.18
CA VAL A 78 8.09 -0.45 -3.01
C VAL A 78 7.84 1.04 -2.88
N SER A 79 7.27 1.64 -3.91
CA SER A 79 6.97 3.07 -3.93
C SER A 79 5.61 3.33 -4.57
N CYS A 80 4.87 4.27 -4.02
CA CYS A 80 3.64 4.77 -4.63
C CYS A 80 3.25 6.11 -4.01
N VAL A 81 2.34 6.81 -4.67
CA VAL A 81 1.72 8.03 -4.14
C VAL A 81 0.23 7.77 -3.98
N MET A 82 -0.30 8.09 -2.81
CA MET A 82 -1.72 7.97 -2.52
C MET A 82 -2.30 9.33 -2.19
N CYS A 83 -3.56 9.53 -2.52
CA CYS A 83 -4.28 10.74 -2.09
C CYS A 83 -5.74 10.39 -1.79
N TRP A 84 -6.31 11.14 -0.85
CA TRP A 84 -7.73 10.98 -0.49
C TRP A 84 -8.25 12.25 0.14
N CYS A 85 -9.57 12.35 0.22
CA CYS A 85 -10.24 13.47 0.90
C CYS A 85 -10.61 13.05 2.31
N THR A 86 -10.54 14.01 3.26
CA THR A 86 -10.91 13.75 4.66
C THR A 86 -12.38 13.96 4.93
N LYS A 87 -13.12 14.41 3.94
CA LYS A 87 -14.58 14.61 4.05
C LYS A 87 -15.28 14.06 2.81
#